data_c02bf915f6d61bee74e0ba7592e07c79
#
_entry.id   c02bf915f6d61bee74e0ba7592e07c79
#
_cell.length_a   1.000
_cell.length_b   1.000
_cell.length_c   1.000
_cell.angle_alpha   90.00
_cell.angle_beta   90.00
_cell.angle_gamma   90.00
#
_symmetry.space_group_name_H-M   'P 1'
#
loop_
_entity.id
_entity.type
_entity.pdbx_description
1 polymer ?
#
loop_
_entity_poly.entity_id
_entity_poly.type
_entity_poly.pdbx_seq_one_letter_code
_entity_poly.pdbx_strand_id
1 'polypeptide(L)'
;MVLYGLDGMTHRSQAYGLLAVGLREHWDLEQLPSIARGKRGKPLFPDFPQLRFNLSHSGPRALCALDRDEVGVDIQQITLRRSAFLDRLLSPEERAWLLGLGDDPEAFTQLWTLKESFCKFTGLGLTRPVSAIPVPLPRQILPSG
;
A
#
# COMPACT_ATOMS: atom_id res chain seq x y z
N MET A 1 -3.61 -5.13 -14.23
CA MET A 1 -2.76 -4.39 -13.27
C MET A 1 -1.30 -4.69 -13.54
N VAL A 2 -0.48 -3.64 -13.57
CA VAL A 2 0.99 -3.77 -13.58
C VAL A 2 1.55 -3.15 -12.30
N LEU A 3 2.66 -3.71 -11.82
CA LEU A 3 3.30 -3.30 -10.58
C LEU A 3 4.79 -3.06 -10.85
N TYR A 4 5.26 -1.89 -10.46
CA TYR A 4 6.67 -1.50 -10.51
C TYR A 4 7.22 -1.31 -9.11
N GLY A 5 8.47 -1.72 -8.91
CA GLY A 5 9.21 -1.53 -7.67
C GLY A 5 10.52 -0.79 -7.89
N LEU A 6 10.92 0.01 -6.91
CA LEU A 6 12.19 0.71 -6.86
C LEU A 6 12.87 0.44 -5.52
N ASP A 7 14.15 0.09 -5.55
CA ASP A 7 15.00 0.03 -4.37
C ASP A 7 16.14 1.07 -4.50
N GLY A 8 16.69 1.50 -3.38
CA GLY A 8 17.75 2.52 -3.36
C GLY A 8 17.24 3.95 -3.58
N MET A 9 15.98 4.22 -3.31
CA MET A 9 15.40 5.57 -3.39
C MET A 9 16.06 6.49 -2.36
N THR A 10 16.54 7.65 -2.80
CA THR A 10 17.14 8.68 -1.97
C THR A 10 16.23 9.89 -1.75
N HIS A 11 15.30 10.11 -2.69
CA HIS A 11 14.32 11.20 -2.66
C HIS A 11 12.92 10.68 -2.96
N ARG A 12 11.95 11.16 -2.20
CA ARG A 12 10.52 10.81 -2.36
C ARG A 12 9.98 11.03 -3.78
N SER A 13 10.48 12.05 -4.48
CA SER A 13 10.11 12.35 -5.87
C SER A 13 10.42 11.23 -6.86
N GLN A 14 11.35 10.33 -6.54
CA GLN A 14 11.69 9.20 -7.40
C GLN A 14 10.53 8.19 -7.55
N ALA A 15 9.60 8.15 -6.61
CA ALA A 15 8.39 7.33 -6.74
C ALA A 15 7.53 7.78 -7.95
N TYR A 16 7.49 9.08 -8.25
CA TYR A 16 6.82 9.60 -9.45
C TYR A 16 7.57 9.27 -10.74
N GLY A 17 8.90 9.12 -10.68
CA GLY A 17 9.69 8.60 -11.79
C GLY A 17 9.29 7.18 -12.15
N LEU A 18 9.00 6.34 -11.14
CA LEU A 18 8.50 4.99 -11.33
C LEU A 18 7.13 4.99 -12.04
N LEU A 19 6.23 5.91 -11.65
CA LEU A 19 4.96 6.12 -12.32
C LEU A 19 5.14 6.52 -13.80
N ALA A 20 6.05 7.45 -14.09
CA ALA A 20 6.33 7.90 -15.44
C ALA A 20 6.85 6.76 -16.34
N VAL A 21 7.70 5.87 -15.81
CA VAL A 21 8.16 4.68 -16.53
C VAL A 21 6.98 3.77 -16.89
N GLY A 22 6.11 3.48 -15.93
CA GLY A 22 4.95 2.62 -16.13
C GLY A 22 3.97 3.20 -17.16
N LEU A 23 3.73 4.50 -17.13
CA LEU A 23 2.86 5.19 -18.08
C LEU A 23 3.41 5.10 -19.51
N ARG A 24 4.71 5.32 -19.69
CA ARG A 24 5.36 5.21 -21.00
C ARG A 24 5.29 3.78 -21.55
N GLU A 25 5.58 2.79 -20.71
CA GLU A 25 5.65 1.39 -21.16
C GLU A 25 4.28 0.76 -21.47
N HIS A 26 3.22 1.20 -20.78
CA HIS A 26 1.91 0.56 -20.87
C HIS A 26 0.81 1.41 -21.49
N TRP A 27 0.98 2.74 -21.56
CA TRP A 27 -0.03 3.63 -22.11
C TRP A 27 0.50 4.64 -23.11
N ASP A 28 1.74 4.50 -23.57
CA ASP A 28 2.40 5.37 -24.55
C ASP A 28 2.35 6.87 -24.16
N LEU A 29 2.37 7.14 -22.86
CA LEU A 29 2.40 8.51 -22.34
C LEU A 29 3.85 8.90 -22.02
N GLU A 30 4.43 9.71 -22.89
CA GLU A 30 5.84 10.16 -22.78
C GLU A 30 6.06 11.14 -21.61
N GLN A 31 5.03 11.83 -21.19
CA GLN A 31 5.09 12.79 -20.09
C GLN A 31 4.12 12.41 -18.98
N LEU A 32 4.52 12.68 -17.75
CA LEU A 32 3.65 12.52 -16.59
C LEU A 32 2.47 13.50 -16.69
N PRO A 33 1.21 13.03 -16.77
CA PRO A 33 0.07 13.92 -16.80
C PRO A 33 -0.08 14.73 -15.52
N SER A 34 -0.85 15.80 -15.57
CA SER A 34 -1.25 16.54 -14.38
C SER A 34 -1.93 15.63 -13.37
N ILE A 35 -1.49 15.72 -12.11
CA ILE A 35 -2.05 14.96 -11.01
C ILE A 35 -2.91 15.87 -10.16
N ALA A 36 -4.17 15.51 -9.97
CA ALA A 36 -5.08 16.12 -9.02
C ALA A 36 -5.31 15.20 -7.82
N ARG A 37 -5.89 15.74 -6.76
CA ARG A 37 -6.31 14.96 -5.60
C ARG A 37 -7.82 14.92 -5.52
N GLY A 38 -8.36 13.70 -5.43
CA GLY A 38 -9.78 13.46 -5.19
C GLY A 38 -10.22 13.92 -3.81
N LYS A 39 -11.52 13.80 -3.53
CA LYS A 39 -12.16 14.30 -2.29
C LYS A 39 -11.50 13.87 -0.98
N ARG A 40 -10.76 12.76 -0.97
CA ARG A 40 -10.08 12.19 0.20
C ARG A 40 -8.56 12.09 0.03
N GLY A 41 -8.02 12.88 -0.90
CA GLY A 41 -6.60 12.98 -1.12
C GLY A 41 -5.98 11.90 -2.00
N LYS A 42 -6.74 10.91 -2.50
CA LYS A 42 -6.23 9.92 -3.44
C LYS A 42 -5.84 10.63 -4.75
N PRO A 43 -4.60 10.49 -5.22
CA PRO A 43 -4.17 11.12 -6.46
C PRO A 43 -4.83 10.45 -7.68
N LEU A 44 -5.10 11.26 -8.71
CA LEU A 44 -5.71 10.82 -9.97
C LEU A 44 -5.24 11.69 -11.13
N PHE A 45 -5.45 11.21 -12.35
CA PHE A 45 -5.24 11.97 -13.58
C PHE A 45 -6.57 12.53 -14.06
N PRO A 46 -6.83 13.84 -13.92
CA PRO A 46 -8.09 14.43 -14.36
C PRO A 46 -8.31 14.31 -15.88
N ASP A 47 -7.23 14.39 -16.68
CA ASP A 47 -7.30 14.29 -18.14
C ASP A 47 -7.34 12.85 -18.65
N PHE A 48 -7.08 11.85 -17.78
CA PHE A 48 -7.09 10.43 -18.10
C PHE A 48 -7.88 9.64 -17.05
N PRO A 49 -9.19 9.87 -16.92
CA PRO A 49 -9.99 9.26 -15.85
C PRO A 49 -10.08 7.73 -15.94
N GLN A 50 -9.75 7.16 -17.09
CA GLN A 50 -9.69 5.71 -17.30
C GLN A 50 -8.38 5.07 -16.80
N LEU A 51 -7.39 5.87 -16.42
CA LEU A 51 -6.13 5.39 -15.87
C LEU A 51 -6.10 5.59 -14.37
N ARG A 52 -5.82 4.53 -13.65
CA ARG A 52 -5.70 4.52 -12.20
C ARG A 52 -4.29 4.19 -11.78
N PHE A 53 -3.83 4.80 -10.73
CA PHE A 53 -2.54 4.50 -10.14
C PHE A 53 -2.58 4.63 -8.63
N ASN A 54 -1.62 3.99 -7.99
CA ASN A 54 -1.35 4.17 -6.58
C ASN A 54 0.14 4.03 -6.31
N LEU A 55 0.65 4.86 -5.42
CA LEU A 55 2.05 4.89 -5.01
C LEU A 55 2.16 4.59 -3.52
N SER A 56 3.19 3.87 -3.15
CA SER A 56 3.61 3.71 -1.75
C SER A 56 5.13 3.72 -1.65
N HIS A 57 5.65 4.20 -0.55
CA HIS A 57 7.08 4.16 -0.27
C HIS A 57 7.34 3.96 1.22
N SER A 58 8.43 3.27 1.53
CA SER A 58 8.91 3.06 2.89
C SER A 58 10.42 2.90 2.88
N GLY A 59 11.13 3.78 3.59
CA GLY A 59 12.59 3.85 3.51
C GLY A 59 13.06 4.04 2.07
N PRO A 60 14.04 3.25 1.60
CA PRO A 60 14.60 3.37 0.25
C PRO A 60 13.76 2.68 -0.85
N ARG A 61 12.55 2.21 -0.53
CA ARG A 61 11.73 1.43 -1.46
C ARG A 61 10.44 2.11 -1.80
N ALA A 62 10.02 1.96 -3.06
CA ALA A 62 8.74 2.42 -3.55
C ALA A 62 8.04 1.35 -4.39
N LEU A 63 6.72 1.38 -4.39
CA LEU A 63 5.86 0.61 -5.28
C LEU A 63 4.92 1.54 -6.04
N CYS A 64 4.67 1.20 -7.29
CA CYS A 64 3.69 1.86 -8.15
C CYS A 64 2.78 0.78 -8.76
N ALA A 65 1.49 0.90 -8.54
CA ALA A 65 0.47 0.09 -9.20
C ALA A 65 -0.28 0.93 -10.24
N LEU A 66 -0.53 0.34 -11.41
CA LEU A 66 -1.21 0.96 -12.55
C LEU A 66 -2.27 0.00 -13.08
N ASP A 67 -3.47 0.51 -13.32
CA ASP A 67 -4.57 -0.25 -13.93
C ASP A 67 -5.60 0.69 -14.57
N ARG A 68 -6.56 0.13 -15.28
CA ARG A 68 -7.79 0.81 -15.69
C ARG A 68 -8.85 0.79 -14.59
N ASP A 69 -8.80 -0.22 -13.73
CA ASP A 69 -9.62 -0.31 -12.53
C ASP A 69 -8.94 0.34 -11.32
N GLU A 70 -9.70 0.58 -10.25
CA GLU A 70 -9.13 1.10 -9.00
C GLU A 70 -8.05 0.17 -8.44
N VAL A 71 -6.99 0.76 -7.96
CA VAL A 71 -5.86 0.04 -7.35
C VAL A 71 -5.45 0.67 -6.02
N GLY A 72 -4.90 -0.16 -5.15
CA GLY A 72 -4.26 0.26 -3.91
C GLY A 72 -3.04 -0.61 -3.66
N VAL A 73 -1.92 0.02 -3.33
CA VAL A 73 -0.66 -0.66 -3.03
C VAL A 73 -0.05 -0.09 -1.76
N ASP A 74 0.57 -0.96 -0.98
CA ASP A 74 1.35 -0.53 0.16
C ASP A 74 2.65 -1.31 0.30
N ILE A 75 3.68 -0.65 0.83
CA ILE A 75 4.97 -1.22 1.21
C ILE A 75 5.38 -0.62 2.54
N GLN A 76 5.85 -1.46 3.46
CA GLN A 76 6.29 -1.05 4.78
C GLN A 76 7.60 -1.71 5.14
N GLN A 77 8.48 -0.97 5.80
CA GLN A 77 9.61 -1.56 6.51
C GLN A 77 9.10 -2.31 7.74
N ILE A 78 9.68 -3.50 7.98
CA ILE A 78 9.39 -4.26 9.19
C ILE A 78 9.98 -3.53 10.38
N THR A 79 9.14 -3.19 11.36
CA THR A 79 9.55 -2.51 12.59
C THR A 79 8.81 -3.08 13.79
N LEU A 80 9.50 -3.14 14.92
CA LEU A 80 8.89 -3.51 16.19
C LEU A 80 7.84 -2.46 16.61
N ARG A 81 6.69 -2.94 17.11
CA ARG A 81 5.61 -2.09 17.61
C ARG A 81 5.28 -2.46 19.06
N ARG A 82 4.90 -1.45 19.85
CA ARG A 82 4.45 -1.68 21.22
C ARG A 82 3.06 -2.31 21.23
N SER A 83 2.80 -3.23 22.17
CA SER A 83 1.54 -3.95 22.31
C SER A 83 0.31 -3.02 22.35
N ALA A 84 0.37 -1.93 23.13
CA ALA A 84 -0.71 -0.94 23.18
C ALA A 84 -1.04 -0.29 21.82
N PHE A 85 -0.07 -0.19 20.91
CA PHE A 85 -0.29 0.29 19.55
C PHE A 85 -0.99 -0.79 18.72
N LEU A 86 -0.58 -2.04 18.84
CA LEU A 86 -1.20 -3.18 18.17
C LEU A 86 -2.68 -3.32 18.57
N ASP A 87 -2.97 -3.20 19.86
CA ASP A 87 -4.34 -3.32 20.39
C ASP A 87 -5.30 -2.27 19.81
N ARG A 88 -4.78 -1.13 19.39
CA ARG A 88 -5.57 -0.05 18.78
C ARG A 88 -5.80 -0.24 17.28
N LEU A 89 -4.93 -0.96 16.60
CA LEU A 89 -4.94 -1.12 15.14
C LEU A 89 -5.61 -2.42 14.68
N LEU A 90 -5.68 -3.42 15.54
CA LEU A 90 -6.13 -4.75 15.20
C LEU A 90 -7.52 -5.04 15.77
N SER A 91 -8.31 -5.81 15.02
CA SER A 91 -9.52 -6.40 15.56
C SER A 91 -9.17 -7.45 16.62
N PRO A 92 -10.12 -7.86 17.47
CA PRO A 92 -9.88 -8.92 18.45
C PRO A 92 -9.36 -10.24 17.82
N GLU A 93 -9.87 -10.61 16.65
CA GLU A 93 -9.44 -11.80 15.92
C GLU A 93 -8.01 -11.65 15.39
N GLU A 94 -7.70 -10.52 14.75
CA GLU A 94 -6.35 -10.21 14.27
C GLU A 94 -5.34 -10.15 15.41
N ARG A 95 -5.75 -9.59 16.55
CA ARG A 95 -4.90 -9.51 17.74
C ARG A 95 -4.60 -10.88 18.32
N ALA A 96 -5.60 -11.77 18.42
CA ALA A 96 -5.43 -13.13 18.85
C ALA A 96 -4.51 -13.94 17.91
N TRP A 97 -4.68 -13.75 16.60
CA TRP A 97 -3.82 -14.36 15.58
C TRP A 97 -2.35 -13.92 15.75
N LEU A 98 -2.10 -12.63 15.91
CA LEU A 98 -0.74 -12.10 16.06
C LEU A 98 -0.10 -12.53 17.40
N LEU A 99 -0.87 -12.58 18.49
CA LEU A 99 -0.42 -13.11 19.77
C LEU A 99 0.01 -14.58 19.65
N GLY A 100 -0.73 -15.40 18.89
CA GLY A 100 -0.36 -16.78 18.59
C GLY A 100 0.98 -16.92 17.85
N LEU A 101 1.46 -15.82 17.23
CA LEU A 101 2.76 -15.72 16.55
C LEU A 101 3.82 -14.99 17.40
N GLY A 102 3.56 -14.78 18.68
CA GLY A 102 4.49 -14.09 19.57
C GLY A 102 4.69 -12.62 19.24
N ASP A 103 3.67 -11.96 18.70
CA ASP A 103 3.73 -10.56 18.24
C ASP A 103 4.82 -10.32 17.17
N ASP A 104 5.01 -11.30 16.28
CA ASP A 104 6.00 -11.25 15.22
C ASP A 104 5.87 -9.96 14.37
N PRO A 105 6.96 -9.15 14.24
CA PRO A 105 6.90 -7.89 13.52
C PRO A 105 6.62 -8.02 12.03
N GLU A 106 7.07 -9.11 11.41
CA GLU A 106 6.81 -9.37 9.99
C GLU A 106 5.33 -9.70 9.76
N ALA A 107 4.76 -10.58 10.60
CA ALA A 107 3.34 -10.92 10.56
C ALA A 107 2.45 -9.68 10.76
N PHE A 108 2.79 -8.81 11.72
CA PHE A 108 2.09 -7.54 11.89
C PHE A 108 2.21 -6.66 10.65
N THR A 109 3.42 -6.53 10.08
CA THR A 109 3.65 -5.67 8.92
C THR A 109 2.87 -6.17 7.70
N GLN A 110 2.78 -7.48 7.48
CA GLN A 110 1.95 -8.07 6.43
C GLN A 110 0.47 -7.69 6.60
N LEU A 111 -0.06 -7.84 7.80
CA LEU A 111 -1.45 -7.46 8.10
C LEU A 111 -1.68 -5.95 7.93
N TRP A 112 -0.76 -5.14 8.40
CA TRP A 112 -0.81 -3.68 8.26
C TRP A 112 -0.81 -3.23 6.80
N THR A 113 0.09 -3.78 5.96
CA THR A 113 0.15 -3.45 4.53
C THR A 113 -1.13 -3.83 3.79
N LEU A 114 -1.79 -4.95 4.16
CA LEU A 114 -3.10 -5.30 3.61
C LEU A 114 -4.15 -4.24 3.93
N LYS A 115 -4.21 -3.78 5.17
CA LYS A 115 -5.15 -2.73 5.61
C LYS A 115 -4.88 -1.40 4.91
N GLU A 116 -3.63 -0.98 4.84
CA GLU A 116 -3.22 0.25 4.17
C GLU A 116 -3.50 0.20 2.66
N SER A 117 -3.19 -0.91 1.98
CA SER A 117 -3.48 -1.06 0.56
C SER A 117 -5.00 -1.04 0.28
N PHE A 118 -5.81 -1.63 1.15
CA PHE A 118 -7.27 -1.57 1.06
C PHE A 118 -7.79 -0.13 1.25
N CYS A 119 -7.26 0.61 2.21
CA CYS A 119 -7.60 2.03 2.39
C CYS A 119 -7.26 2.86 1.15
N LYS A 120 -6.11 2.63 0.56
CA LYS A 120 -5.65 3.29 -0.66
C LYS A 120 -6.49 2.89 -1.88
N PHE A 121 -6.87 1.62 -1.97
CA PHE A 121 -7.78 1.13 -3.01
C PHE A 121 -9.13 1.85 -2.96
N THR A 122 -9.76 1.87 -1.80
CA THR A 122 -11.09 2.50 -1.64
C THR A 122 -11.06 4.02 -1.76
N GLY A 123 -9.90 4.64 -1.53
CA GLY A 123 -9.75 6.10 -1.47
C GLY A 123 -10.53 6.73 -0.32
N LEU A 124 -11.04 5.93 0.61
CA LEU A 124 -11.85 6.40 1.75
C LEU A 124 -11.00 6.99 2.87
N GLY A 125 -9.68 6.80 2.82
CA GLY A 125 -8.79 7.16 3.91
C GLY A 125 -9.18 6.45 5.22
N LEU A 126 -8.78 7.01 6.33
CA LEU A 126 -9.12 6.49 7.67
C LEU A 126 -10.50 7.01 8.12
N THR A 127 -11.56 6.78 7.33
CA THR A 127 -12.94 7.11 7.73
C THR A 127 -13.49 6.13 8.76
N ARG A 128 -12.81 5.01 8.97
CA ARG A 128 -13.10 4.00 10.00
C ARG A 128 -11.85 3.76 10.83
N PRO A 129 -11.98 3.31 12.07
CA PRO A 129 -10.83 2.81 12.82
C PRO A 129 -10.13 1.70 12.02
N VAL A 130 -8.81 1.68 12.01
CA VAL A 130 -8.02 0.67 11.28
C VAL A 130 -8.39 -0.76 11.72
N SER A 131 -8.72 -0.95 13.00
CA SER A 131 -9.20 -2.22 13.55
C SER A 131 -10.49 -2.73 12.90
N ALA A 132 -11.32 -1.83 12.34
CA ALA A 132 -12.58 -2.18 11.67
C ALA A 132 -12.43 -2.44 10.16
N ILE A 133 -11.23 -2.34 9.60
CA ILE A 133 -10.96 -2.63 8.19
C ILE A 133 -10.82 -4.15 8.03
N PRO A 134 -11.74 -4.82 7.32
CA PRO A 134 -11.68 -6.26 7.15
C PRO A 134 -10.60 -6.62 6.11
N VAL A 135 -9.67 -7.45 6.50
CA VAL A 135 -8.69 -8.05 5.60
C VAL A 135 -8.51 -9.53 5.95
N PRO A 136 -8.18 -10.38 4.98
CA PRO A 136 -7.88 -11.77 5.28
C PRO A 136 -6.61 -11.84 6.14
N LEU A 137 -6.58 -12.77 7.09
CA LEU A 137 -5.36 -13.04 7.84
C LEU A 137 -4.30 -13.59 6.88
N PRO A 138 -3.07 -13.06 6.93
CA PRO A 138 -1.99 -13.58 6.10
C PRO A 138 -1.78 -15.08 6.33
N ARG A 139 -1.60 -15.81 5.25
CA ARG A 139 -1.22 -17.23 5.38
C ARG A 139 0.23 -17.29 5.82
N GLN A 140 0.51 -18.03 6.86
CA GLN A 140 1.89 -18.39 7.19
C GLN A 140 2.45 -19.22 6.04
N ILE A 141 3.47 -18.72 5.38
CA ILE A 141 4.37 -19.56 4.61
C ILE A 141 5.28 -20.18 5.66
N LEU A 142 4.92 -21.37 6.13
CA LEU A 142 5.85 -22.16 6.97
C LEU A 142 7.11 -22.36 6.11
N PRO A 143 8.30 -22.06 6.64
CA PRO A 143 9.52 -22.41 5.94
C PRO A 143 9.43 -23.90 5.64
N SER A 144 9.54 -24.25 4.37
CA SER A 144 9.67 -25.63 3.95
C SER A 144 10.87 -26.21 4.69
N GLY A 145 10.57 -27.11 5.62
CA GLY A 145 11.57 -27.81 6.40
C GLY A 145 12.52 -28.64 5.53
#